data_32494633dd74865ac35b763d06e736d2
#
_entry.id   32494633dd74865ac35b763d06e736d2
#
_cell.length_a   1.000
_cell.length_b   1.000
_cell.length_c   1.000
_cell.angle_alpha   90.00
_cell.angle_beta   90.00
_cell.angle_gamma   90.00
#
_symmetry.space_group_name_H-M   'P 1'
#
loop_
_entity.id
_entity.type
_entity.pdbx_description
1 polymer ?
#
loop_
_entity_poly.entity_id
_entity_poly.type
_entity_poly.pdbx_seq_one_letter_code
_entity_poly.pdbx_strand_id
1 'polypeptide(L)'
;MLYRAIIWDLDDDPDGNVRHCAEHGVTQEEVEEVLENAQDVDLSRSSGRPVAFGDTAAGRHLMVVFEEIDDDTVYPVTAYEVPRRQRP
;
A
#
# COMPACT_ATOMS: atom_id res chain seq x y z
N MET A 1 9.81 -5.67 -9.89
CA MET A 1 8.38 -5.47 -9.65
C MET A 1 7.80 -6.70 -8.99
N LEU A 2 7.23 -6.56 -7.81
CA LEU A 2 6.67 -7.68 -7.06
C LEU A 2 5.34 -8.16 -7.65
N TYR A 3 4.56 -7.24 -8.19
CA TYR A 3 3.22 -7.53 -8.67
C TYR A 3 3.03 -6.93 -10.05
N ARG A 4 2.26 -7.64 -10.89
CA ARG A 4 1.99 -7.21 -12.27
C ARG A 4 0.77 -6.33 -12.38
N ALA A 5 -0.21 -6.53 -11.50
CA ALA A 5 -1.45 -5.78 -11.54
C ALA A 5 -1.86 -5.32 -10.15
N ILE A 6 -2.28 -4.07 -10.08
CA ILE A 6 -2.80 -3.46 -8.86
C ILE A 6 -4.22 -3.02 -9.18
N ILE A 7 -5.18 -3.53 -8.43
CA ILE A 7 -6.60 -3.28 -8.69
C ILE A 7 -7.05 -2.04 -7.92
N TRP A 8 -7.62 -1.09 -8.64
CA TRP A 8 -8.17 0.13 -8.06
C TRP A 8 -9.66 0.20 -8.34
N ASP A 9 -10.43 0.59 -7.31
CA ASP A 9 -11.82 0.96 -7.48
C ASP A 9 -11.92 2.29 -8.22
N LEU A 10 -13.12 2.68 -8.62
CA LEU A 10 -13.33 3.99 -9.23
C LEU A 10 -12.98 5.08 -8.22
N ASP A 11 -12.38 6.16 -8.70
CA ASP A 11 -11.93 7.23 -7.83
C ASP A 11 -13.06 8.01 -7.15
N ASP A 12 -14.27 7.91 -7.67
CA ASP A 12 -15.46 8.52 -7.08
C ASP A 12 -16.26 7.56 -6.18
N ASP A 13 -15.79 6.33 -5.98
CA ASP A 13 -16.43 5.37 -5.08
C ASP A 13 -16.06 5.73 -3.64
N PRO A 14 -17.03 6.17 -2.81
CA PRO A 14 -16.74 6.58 -1.44
C PRO A 14 -16.24 5.43 -0.55
N ASP A 15 -16.52 4.19 -0.92
CA ASP A 15 -16.09 3.01 -0.18
C ASP A 15 -14.91 2.31 -0.85
N GLY A 16 -14.38 2.89 -1.92
CA GLY A 16 -13.29 2.29 -2.69
C GLY A 16 -11.93 2.58 -2.11
N ASN A 17 -10.94 1.81 -2.57
CA ASN A 17 -9.58 1.92 -2.05
C ASN A 17 -8.88 3.22 -2.45
N VAL A 18 -9.24 3.83 -3.57
CA VAL A 18 -8.69 5.14 -3.94
C VAL A 18 -9.00 6.16 -2.85
N ARG A 19 -10.25 6.19 -2.41
CA ARG A 19 -10.69 7.12 -1.37
C ARG A 19 -10.12 6.79 -0.01
N HIS A 20 -10.05 5.51 0.34
CA HIS A 20 -9.46 5.11 1.62
C HIS A 20 -8.00 5.55 1.74
N CYS A 21 -7.22 5.38 0.68
CA CYS A 21 -5.83 5.85 0.69
C CYS A 21 -5.79 7.38 0.75
N ALA A 22 -6.65 8.07 0.00
CA ALA A 22 -6.69 9.54 -0.03
C ALA A 22 -7.05 10.13 1.33
N GLU A 23 -7.89 9.45 2.10
CA GLU A 23 -8.24 9.89 3.46
C GLU A 23 -7.01 9.97 4.36
N HIS A 24 -6.00 9.18 4.09
CA HIS A 24 -4.73 9.20 4.81
C HIS A 24 -3.66 10.01 4.08
N GLY A 25 -4.05 10.75 3.04
CA GLY A 25 -3.12 11.59 2.28
C GLY A 25 -2.20 10.82 1.35
N VAL A 26 -2.59 9.63 0.91
CA VAL A 26 -1.78 8.80 0.03
C VAL A 26 -2.47 8.66 -1.33
N THR A 27 -1.70 8.86 -2.40
CA THR A 27 -2.20 8.77 -3.77
C THR A 27 -2.02 7.37 -4.33
N GLN A 28 -2.73 7.08 -5.43
CA GLN A 28 -2.56 5.81 -6.15
C GLN A 28 -1.11 5.61 -6.59
N GLU A 29 -0.50 6.66 -7.12
CA GLU A 29 0.87 6.61 -7.61
C GLU A 29 1.84 6.26 -6.47
N GLU A 30 1.61 6.81 -5.29
CA GLU A 30 2.45 6.51 -4.13
C GLU A 30 2.31 5.05 -3.70
N VAL A 31 1.09 4.52 -3.71
CA VAL A 31 0.86 3.11 -3.37
C VAL A 31 1.55 2.21 -4.40
N GLU A 32 1.40 2.52 -5.67
CA GLU A 32 2.04 1.74 -6.74
C GLU A 32 3.56 1.77 -6.60
N GLU A 33 4.10 2.93 -6.27
CA GLU A 33 5.54 3.08 -6.06
C GLU A 33 6.03 2.19 -4.91
N VAL A 34 5.30 2.17 -3.80
CA VAL A 34 5.65 1.33 -2.66
C VAL A 34 5.57 -0.15 -3.03
N LEU A 35 4.49 -0.58 -3.68
CA LEU A 35 4.31 -1.99 -4.03
C LEU A 35 5.35 -2.46 -5.05
N GLU A 36 5.77 -1.61 -5.96
CA GLU A 36 6.80 -1.93 -6.95
C GLU A 36 8.18 -2.06 -6.33
N ASN A 37 8.45 -1.28 -5.30
CA ASN A 37 9.77 -1.17 -4.70
C ASN A 37 9.83 -1.67 -3.25
N ALA A 38 8.80 -2.40 -2.81
CA ALA A 38 8.71 -2.85 -1.43
C ALA A 38 9.92 -3.72 -1.07
N GLN A 39 10.55 -3.40 0.03
CA GLN A 39 11.68 -4.14 0.56
C GLN A 39 11.23 -5.15 1.59
N ASP A 40 10.12 -4.86 2.28
CA ASP A 40 9.57 -5.70 3.32
C ASP A 40 8.09 -5.91 3.11
N VAL A 41 7.66 -7.16 3.21
CA VAL A 41 6.25 -7.53 3.26
C VAL A 41 6.04 -8.34 4.54
N ASP A 42 5.02 -7.98 5.32
CA ASP A 42 4.75 -8.65 6.59
C ASP A 42 3.24 -8.84 6.71
N LEU A 43 2.79 -9.48 7.78
CA LEU A 43 1.38 -9.64 8.06
C LEU A 43 0.96 -8.63 9.13
N SER A 44 -0.15 -7.96 8.88
CA SER A 44 -0.72 -7.06 9.87
C SER A 44 -1.23 -7.88 11.07
N ARG A 45 -0.82 -7.50 12.27
CA ARG A 45 -1.24 -8.20 13.48
C ARG A 45 -2.72 -8.06 13.77
N SER A 46 -3.31 -6.95 13.35
CA SER A 46 -4.72 -6.66 13.63
C SER A 46 -5.66 -7.33 12.65
N SER A 47 -5.27 -7.46 11.38
CA SER A 47 -6.17 -7.95 10.34
C SER A 47 -5.72 -9.26 9.71
N GLY A 48 -4.46 -9.64 9.90
CA GLY A 48 -3.87 -10.80 9.22
C GLY A 48 -3.60 -10.57 7.73
N ARG A 49 -3.83 -9.35 7.24
CA ARG A 49 -3.56 -9.02 5.84
C ARG A 49 -2.09 -8.72 5.62
N PRO A 50 -1.57 -9.00 4.44
CA PRO A 50 -0.20 -8.59 4.12
C PRO A 50 -0.08 -7.07 4.09
N VAL A 51 1.07 -6.59 4.51
CA VAL A 51 1.43 -5.17 4.47
C VAL A 51 2.79 -5.02 3.82
N ALA A 52 2.95 -3.99 3.02
CA ALA A 52 4.22 -3.65 2.40
C ALA A 52 4.69 -2.30 2.93
N PHE A 53 5.97 -2.18 3.16
CA PHE A 53 6.61 -0.95 3.60
C PHE A 53 7.56 -0.48 2.52
N GLY A 54 7.58 0.81 2.25
CA GLY A 54 8.51 1.34 1.28
C GLY A 54 8.53 2.86 1.29
N ASP A 55 9.53 3.40 0.62
CA ASP A 55 9.72 4.83 0.51
C ASP A 55 9.26 5.31 -0.86
N THR A 56 8.61 6.47 -0.89
CA THR A 56 8.30 7.14 -2.13
C THR A 56 9.49 7.99 -2.59
N ALA A 57 9.49 8.38 -3.85
CA ALA A 57 10.51 9.28 -4.39
C ALA A 57 10.52 10.62 -3.66
N ALA A 58 9.39 11.02 -3.09
CA ALA A 58 9.29 12.25 -2.29
C ALA A 58 9.84 12.09 -0.87
N GLY A 59 10.30 10.90 -0.49
CA GLY A 59 10.91 10.67 0.82
C GLY A 59 9.91 10.29 1.91
N ARG A 60 8.69 9.94 1.55
CA ARG A 60 7.69 9.49 2.52
C ARG A 60 7.83 7.99 2.73
N HIS A 61 7.73 7.57 3.99
CA HIS A 61 7.73 6.14 4.33
C HIS A 61 6.30 5.68 4.56
N LEU A 62 5.83 4.76 3.73
CA LEU A 62 4.43 4.35 3.72
C LEU A 62 4.27 2.88 4.06
N MET A 63 3.13 2.57 4.67
CA MET A 63 2.66 1.21 4.85
C MET A 63 1.43 1.04 3.97
N VAL A 64 1.42 -0.02 3.16
CA VAL A 64 0.28 -0.37 2.31
C VAL A 64 -0.28 -1.70 2.77
N VAL A 65 -1.56 -1.70 3.15
CA VAL A 65 -2.29 -2.92 3.50
C VAL A 65 -2.98 -3.40 2.23
N PHE A 66 -2.82 -4.65 1.87
CA PHE A 66 -3.38 -5.16 0.62
C PHE A 66 -3.87 -6.60 0.76
N GLU A 67 -4.62 -7.05 -0.23
CA GLU A 67 -5.02 -8.44 -0.38
C GLU A 67 -4.41 -8.99 -1.65
N GLU A 68 -3.92 -10.22 -1.59
CA GLU A 68 -3.43 -10.92 -2.77
C GLU A 68 -4.61 -11.61 -3.45
N ILE A 69 -4.88 -11.20 -4.69
CA ILE A 69 -5.97 -11.79 -5.47
C ILE A 69 -5.49 -13.06 -6.15
N ASP A 70 -4.28 -13.01 -6.69
CA ASP A 70 -3.59 -14.18 -7.24
C ASP A 70 -2.08 -13.94 -7.14
N ASP A 71 -1.28 -14.77 -7.80
CA ASP A 71 0.18 -14.76 -7.66
C ASP A 71 0.82 -13.42 -8.00
N ASP A 72 0.21 -12.64 -8.86
CA ASP A 72 0.80 -11.37 -9.32
C ASP A 72 -0.17 -10.20 -9.33
N THR A 73 -1.34 -10.34 -8.70
CA THR A 73 -2.36 -9.30 -8.64
C THR A 73 -2.72 -9.00 -7.20
N VAL A 74 -2.72 -7.72 -6.84
CA VAL A 74 -3.06 -7.28 -5.49
C VAL A 74 -4.15 -6.22 -5.52
N TYR A 75 -4.92 -6.17 -4.44
CA TYR A 75 -5.94 -5.16 -4.19
C TYR A 75 -5.52 -4.37 -2.95
N PRO A 76 -5.03 -3.15 -3.10
CA PRO A 76 -4.70 -2.31 -1.94
C PRO A 76 -5.98 -2.00 -1.16
N VAL A 77 -5.93 -2.17 0.16
CA VAL A 77 -7.07 -1.89 1.03
C VAL A 77 -6.97 -0.47 1.56
N THR A 78 -5.80 -0.09 2.04
CA THR A 78 -5.54 1.25 2.54
C THR A 78 -4.02 1.47 2.60
N ALA A 79 -3.62 2.72 2.78
CA ALA A 79 -2.21 3.06 2.94
C ALA A 79 -2.10 4.32 3.79
N TYR A 80 -1.02 4.42 4.54
CA TYR A 80 -0.76 5.63 5.32
C TYR A 80 0.72 5.76 5.63
N GLU A 81 1.10 6.99 5.95
CA GLU A 81 2.48 7.28 6.31
C GLU A 81 2.78 6.78 7.71
N VAL A 82 3.93 6.14 7.88
CA VAL A 82 4.36 5.61 9.17
C VAL A 82 5.80 6.05 9.44
N PRO A 83 6.19 6.14 10.72
CA PRO A 83 7.57 6.47 11.05
C PRO A 83 8.53 5.40 10.53
N ARG A 84 9.72 5.83 10.09
CA ARG A 84 10.76 4.88 9.74
C ARG A 84 11.21 4.17 10.99
N ARG A 85 11.47 2.88 10.83
CA ARG A 85 12.02 2.09 11.91
C ARG A 85 13.41 2.61 12.24
N GLN A 86 13.60 3.04 13.47
CA GLN A 86 14.92 3.42 13.94
C GLN A 86 15.62 2.19 14.49
N ARG A 87 16.85 2.03 14.10
CA ARG A 87 17.68 0.97 14.67
C ARG A 87 18.55 1.57 15.76
N PRO A 88 18.64 0.88 16.90
CA PRO A 88 19.53 1.32 17.98
C PRO A 88 21.00 1.26 17.56
#